data_5889cae95a67671640c0db20bf51f6f4
#
_entry.id   5889cae95a67671640c0db20bf51f6f4
#
_cell.length_a   1.000
_cell.length_b   1.000
_cell.length_c   1.000
_cell.angle_alpha   90.00
_cell.angle_beta   90.00
_cell.angle_gamma   90.00
#
_symmetry.space_group_name_H-M   'P 1'
#
loop_
_entity.id
_entity.type
_entity.pdbx_description
1 polymer ?
#
loop_
_entity_poly.entity_id
_entity_poly.type
_entity_poly.pdbx_seq_one_letter_code
_entity_poly.pdbx_strand_id
1 'polypeptide(L)' 'MTDPEAIIDILGGKPNTARCLKVTPQAVCNWIRRGHIPFKHSANIVKAAQGMGVKIAYADLLE' A
#
# COMPACT_ATOMS: atom_id res chain seq x y z
N MET A 1 -5.42 5.64 11.69
CA MET A 1 -5.86 4.96 10.46
C MET A 1 -5.38 5.75 9.24
N THR A 2 -4.70 5.10 8.32
CA THR A 2 -4.13 5.78 7.16
C THR A 2 -4.95 5.48 5.92
N ASP A 3 -5.24 6.53 5.14
CA ASP A 3 -5.97 6.42 3.88
C ASP A 3 -5.16 5.55 2.91
N PRO A 4 -5.74 4.52 2.28
CA PRO A 4 -5.02 3.70 1.31
C PRO A 4 -4.44 4.53 0.16
N GLU A 5 -5.12 5.57 -0.28
CA GLU A 5 -4.59 6.43 -1.34
C GLU A 5 -3.30 7.11 -0.91
N ALA A 6 -3.21 7.57 0.34
CA ALA A 6 -2.01 8.18 0.86
C ALA A 6 -0.84 7.19 0.88
N ILE A 7 -1.10 5.96 1.29
CA ILE A 7 -0.07 4.91 1.31
C ILE A 7 0.41 4.61 -0.11
N ILE A 8 -0.51 4.52 -1.05
CA ILE A 8 -0.18 4.24 -2.45
C ILE A 8 0.65 5.37 -3.04
N ASP A 9 0.33 6.61 -2.72
CA ASP A 9 1.12 7.77 -3.17
C ASP A 9 2.53 7.71 -2.61
N ILE A 10 2.68 7.34 -1.35
CA ILE A 10 3.99 7.18 -0.72
C ILE A 10 4.81 6.12 -1.43
N LEU A 11 4.16 5.05 -1.87
CA LEU A 11 4.84 3.95 -2.58
C LEU A 11 5.14 4.27 -4.05
N GLY A 12 4.82 5.46 -4.51
CA GLY A 12 5.13 5.88 -5.87
C GLY A 12 3.97 5.79 -6.84
N GLY A 13 2.73 5.73 -6.33
CA GLY A 13 1.53 5.70 -7.16
C GLY A 13 1.05 4.28 -7.45
N LYS A 14 -0.11 4.20 -8.11
CA LYS A 14 -0.77 2.92 -8.37
C LYS A 14 0.08 1.91 -9.14
N PRO A 15 0.70 2.28 -10.28
CA PRO A 15 1.50 1.31 -11.04
C PRO A 15 2.68 0.78 -10.26
N ASN A 16 3.37 1.65 -9.52
CA ASN A 16 4.53 1.24 -8.75
C ASN A 16 4.14 0.36 -7.57
N THR A 17 3.02 0.70 -6.91
CA THR A 17 2.48 -0.10 -5.82
C THR A 17 2.12 -1.50 -6.31
N ALA A 18 1.45 -1.58 -7.46
CA ALA A 18 1.07 -2.86 -8.06
C ALA A 18 2.32 -3.72 -8.33
N ARG A 19 3.36 -3.10 -8.87
CA ARG A 19 4.61 -3.79 -9.16
C ARG A 19 5.29 -4.29 -7.88
N CYS A 20 5.34 -3.45 -6.86
CA CYS A 20 5.99 -3.80 -5.59
C CYS A 20 5.27 -4.92 -4.87
N LEU A 21 3.94 -4.94 -4.95
CA LEU A 21 3.13 -5.94 -4.27
C LEU A 21 2.81 -7.14 -5.14
N LYS A 22 3.23 -7.12 -6.41
CA LYS A 22 2.98 -8.18 -7.38
C LYS A 22 1.49 -8.43 -7.57
N VAL A 23 0.74 -7.35 -7.68
CA VAL A 23 -0.70 -7.37 -7.95
C VAL A 23 -0.98 -6.54 -9.18
N THR A 24 -2.23 -6.59 -9.66
CA THR A 24 -2.62 -5.78 -10.82
C THR A 24 -2.94 -4.35 -10.37
N PRO A 25 -2.78 -3.35 -11.28
CA PRO A 25 -3.21 -1.98 -10.97
C PRO A 25 -4.69 -1.91 -10.64
N GLN A 26 -5.51 -2.79 -11.21
CA GLN A 26 -6.93 -2.85 -10.91
C GLN A 26 -7.17 -3.19 -9.45
N ALA A 27 -6.39 -4.11 -8.88
CA ALA A 27 -6.50 -4.46 -7.47
C ALA A 27 -6.22 -3.23 -6.59
N VAL A 28 -5.19 -2.45 -6.95
CA VAL A 28 -4.85 -1.23 -6.21
C VAL A 28 -6.00 -0.23 -6.27
N CYS A 29 -6.60 -0.05 -7.45
CA CYS A 29 -7.75 0.83 -7.59
C CYS A 29 -8.92 0.38 -6.72
N ASN A 30 -9.15 -0.93 -6.64
CA ASN A 30 -10.21 -1.48 -5.81
C ASN A 30 -9.99 -1.18 -4.32
N TRP A 31 -8.75 -1.23 -3.87
CA TRP A 31 -8.43 -0.90 -2.48
C TRP A 31 -8.78 0.55 -2.15
N ILE A 32 -8.46 1.47 -3.07
CA ILE A 32 -8.79 2.88 -2.90
C ILE A 32 -10.30 3.05 -2.83
N ARG A 33 -11.01 2.37 -3.73
CA ARG A 33 -12.47 2.45 -3.79
C ARG A 33 -13.13 1.92 -2.52
N ARG A 34 -12.59 0.84 -1.97
CA ARG A 34 -13.10 0.21 -0.75
C ARG A 34 -12.70 0.95 0.52
N GLY A 35 -11.66 1.77 0.43
CA GLY A 35 -11.17 2.54 1.57
C GLY A 35 -10.20 1.79 2.46
N HIS A 36 -9.71 0.62 2.04
CA HIS A 36 -8.71 -0.11 2.82
C HIS A 36 -7.90 -1.06 1.94
N ILE A 37 -6.70 -1.38 2.42
CA ILE A 37 -5.82 -2.35 1.77
C ILE A 37 -5.92 -3.66 2.55
N PRO A 38 -6.09 -4.82 1.87
CA PRO A 38 -6.17 -6.09 2.59
C PRO A 38 -4.95 -6.31 3.48
N PHE A 39 -5.20 -6.75 4.71
CA PHE A 39 -4.14 -6.92 5.70
C PHE A 39 -3.04 -7.88 5.23
N LYS A 40 -3.38 -8.84 4.39
CA LYS A 40 -2.39 -9.80 3.87
C LYS A 40 -1.26 -9.12 3.09
N HIS A 41 -1.46 -7.90 2.62
CA HIS A 41 -0.43 -7.15 1.90
C HIS A 41 0.38 -6.24 2.81
N SER A 42 0.06 -6.16 4.10
CA SER A 42 0.71 -5.22 5.01
C SER A 42 2.21 -5.44 5.11
N ALA A 43 2.65 -6.69 5.21
CA ALA A 43 4.07 -7.01 5.29
C ALA A 43 4.82 -6.52 4.06
N ASN A 44 4.25 -6.72 2.87
CA ASN A 44 4.87 -6.29 1.62
C ASN A 44 4.92 -4.78 1.52
N ILE A 45 3.89 -4.08 2.01
CA ILE A 45 3.86 -2.63 2.02
C ILE A 45 4.95 -2.07 2.93
N VAL A 46 5.09 -2.62 4.13
CA VAL A 46 6.14 -2.20 5.06
C VAL A 46 7.52 -2.42 4.45
N LYS A 47 7.71 -3.57 3.81
CA LYS A 47 8.96 -3.91 3.15
C LYS A 47 9.28 -2.95 2.01
N ALA A 48 8.30 -2.67 1.16
CA ALA A 48 8.47 -1.74 0.04
C ALA A 48 8.82 -0.34 0.54
N ALA A 49 8.14 0.11 1.59
CA ALA A 49 8.41 1.41 2.18
C ALA A 49 9.82 1.49 2.73
N GLN A 50 10.29 0.45 3.39
CA GLN A 50 11.66 0.39 3.91
C GLN A 50 12.67 0.51 2.78
N GLY A 51 12.42 -0.15 1.66
CA GLY A 51 13.30 -0.07 0.50
C GLY A 51 13.36 1.33 -0.09
N MET A 52 12.32 2.13 0.11
CA MET A 52 12.26 3.51 -0.37
C MET A 52 12.75 4.52 0.67
N GLY A 53 13.11 4.07 1.87
CA GLY A 53 13.49 4.96 2.94
C GLY A 53 12.32 5.63 3.62
N VAL A 54 11.11 5.10 3.44
CA VAL A 54 9.89 5.61 4.03
C VAL A 54 9.50 4.74 5.21
N LYS A 55 9.00 5.35 6.27
CA LYS A 55 8.64 4.62 7.47
C LYS A 55 7.11 4.44 7.54
N ILE A 56 6.67 3.21 7.32
CA ILE A 56 5.27 2.83 7.48
C ILE A 56 5.24 1.66 8.46
N ALA A 57 4.49 1.80 9.55
CA ALA A 57 4.35 0.76 10.55
C ALA A 57 3.11 -0.08 10.27
N TYR A 58 3.10 -1.31 10.79
CA TYR A 58 1.90 -2.15 10.68
C TYR A 58 0.68 -1.46 11.28
N ALA A 59 0.86 -0.71 12.36
CA ALA A 59 -0.24 0.00 13.01
C ALA A 59 -0.91 1.00 12.07
N ASP A 60 -0.15 1.57 11.12
CA ASP A 60 -0.70 2.52 10.16
C ASP A 60 -1.62 1.85 9.14
N LEU A 61 -1.49 0.54 8.98
CA LEU A 61 -2.27 -0.25 8.02
C LEU A 61 -3.49 -0.90 8.66
N LEU A 62 -3.60 -0.88 9.98
CA LEU A 62 -4.74 -1.43 10.70
C LEU A 62 -5.87 -0.41 10.75
N GLU A 63 -7.08 -0.89 10.58
CA GLU A 63 -8.25 -0.04 10.69
C GLU A 63 -8.68 0.17 12.13
#